data_ffc9c99f03ccbd8ed1339d60dd8b8a69
#
_entry.id   ffc9c99f03ccbd8ed1339d60dd8b8a69
#
_cell.length_a   1.000
_cell.length_b   1.000
_cell.length_c   1.000
_cell.angle_alpha   90.00
_cell.angle_beta   90.00
_cell.angle_gamma   90.00
#
_symmetry.space_group_name_H-M   'P 1'
#
loop_
_entity.id
_entity.type
_entity.pdbx_description
1 polymer ?
#
loop_
_entity_poly.entity_id
_entity_poly.type
_entity_poly.pdbx_seq_one_letter_code
_entity_poly.pdbx_strand_id
1 'polypeptide(L)'
;MKSIYSLVVVLWLALVVSPVVATDYYIESQADFDKLKQATFSAGDNIVFQKGRRFKGMFAPQGQGERGAPIRIGSIGKGKKRPRIDAEGKEQAGVFLKNPSFWEIDGLEITNTNGSRKDQGELFGIRVLATSGKGKKSKGNGEGVFEHVYITNCYVHDVNGKVAGKKRGGIHVHLTQLNESIFHDLRITNNRIEDVGGVGIGNDSSAAAVMFHKNRYETKNLWTDVYVADNFIDRTGRNSIIARASKDAIYERNTLANSSRYDTGHSIFCFNTDGIKIQYNEAYGNVGAGDKDRGGFDADFSCVNTFIQYNYSHDNLWFCGIMKRSNRHVVIRYNLSVNDHKGIYFYGFNSNVESEDIHIYNNTHFISKKYQACVFPNGRTPINSLFENNVFYFEGGGTWGKEKTGPGVKFHNNKYVGITPHPSDSSPVEGRLRFSSPGKTPQDIDLRSMKELLGYQLRKKSAGIEAGKKIKDSGGLTFEKKKVSLTKPHIGALGSK
;
A
#
# COMPACT_ATOMS: atom_id res chain seq x y z
N MET A 1 12.82 -65.15 38.80
CA MET A 1 12.48 -64.06 37.84
C MET A 1 11.60 -63.07 38.57
N LYS A 2 12.14 -61.93 39.01
CA LYS A 2 11.38 -60.88 39.68
C LYS A 2 11.10 -59.80 38.66
N SER A 3 9.83 -59.52 38.36
CA SER A 3 9.34 -58.48 37.48
C SER A 3 9.36 -57.15 38.22
N ILE A 4 10.08 -56.15 37.69
CA ILE A 4 10.11 -54.76 38.20
C ILE A 4 9.14 -53.98 37.34
N TYR A 5 8.01 -53.54 37.92
CA TYR A 5 7.10 -52.59 37.30
C TYR A 5 7.60 -51.15 37.60
N SER A 6 8.06 -50.45 36.55
CA SER A 6 8.38 -49.04 36.65
C SER A 6 7.08 -48.23 36.54
N LEU A 7 6.74 -47.52 37.62
CA LEU A 7 5.62 -46.60 37.69
C LEU A 7 6.06 -45.26 37.05
N VAL A 8 5.56 -44.93 35.85
CA VAL A 8 5.75 -43.60 35.22
C VAL A 8 4.70 -42.67 35.77
N VAL A 9 5.12 -41.76 36.64
CA VAL A 9 4.28 -40.68 37.14
C VAL A 9 4.34 -39.53 36.12
N VAL A 10 3.27 -39.31 35.37
CA VAL A 10 3.10 -38.13 34.49
C VAL A 10 2.61 -36.96 35.33
N LEU A 11 3.52 -36.06 35.66
CA LEU A 11 3.13 -34.78 36.29
C LEU A 11 2.46 -33.88 35.24
N TRP A 12 1.17 -33.67 35.37
CA TRP A 12 0.46 -32.63 34.67
C TRP A 12 0.75 -31.28 35.38
N LEU A 13 1.65 -30.47 34.80
CA LEU A 13 1.75 -29.06 35.19
C LEU A 13 0.49 -28.34 34.65
N ALA A 14 -0.50 -28.14 35.49
CA ALA A 14 -1.58 -27.21 35.21
C ALA A 14 -0.98 -25.79 35.20
N LEU A 15 -0.83 -25.20 34.03
CA LEU A 15 -0.57 -23.77 33.89
C LEU A 15 -1.79 -23.05 34.51
N VAL A 16 -1.63 -22.53 35.71
CA VAL A 16 -2.59 -21.60 36.32
C VAL A 16 -2.45 -20.28 35.55
N VAL A 17 -3.24 -20.13 34.51
CA VAL A 17 -3.41 -18.81 33.86
C VAL A 17 -4.23 -17.98 34.81
N SER A 18 -3.56 -17.09 35.55
CA SER A 18 -4.26 -16.09 36.33
C SER A 18 -5.11 -15.25 35.41
N PRO A 19 -6.40 -15.02 35.70
CA PRO A 19 -7.23 -14.19 34.84
C PRO A 19 -6.63 -12.79 34.77
N VAL A 20 -6.35 -12.33 33.55
CA VAL A 20 -5.97 -10.92 33.32
C VAL A 20 -7.19 -10.07 33.67
N VAL A 21 -7.09 -9.29 34.74
CA VAL A 21 -8.16 -8.37 35.14
C VAL A 21 -7.98 -7.11 34.32
N ALA A 22 -8.81 -6.97 33.29
CA ALA A 22 -8.88 -5.78 32.44
C ALA A 22 -9.44 -4.58 33.23
N THR A 23 -8.82 -3.43 33.08
CA THR A 23 -9.26 -2.17 33.70
C THR A 23 -9.66 -1.16 32.63
N ASP A 24 -10.78 -0.48 32.83
CA ASP A 24 -11.23 0.62 31.98
C ASP A 24 -10.72 1.95 32.56
N TYR A 25 -9.97 2.70 31.75
CA TYR A 25 -9.46 4.03 32.06
C TYR A 25 -10.21 5.07 31.26
N TYR A 26 -10.97 5.92 31.91
CA TYR A 26 -11.78 6.95 31.25
C TYR A 26 -11.01 8.26 31.14
N ILE A 27 -11.02 8.85 29.94
CA ILE A 27 -10.44 10.17 29.63
C ILE A 27 -11.57 11.08 29.18
N GLU A 28 -12.14 11.81 30.14
CA GLU A 28 -13.30 12.69 29.95
C GLU A 28 -12.93 14.17 29.99
N SER A 29 -11.76 14.49 30.57
CA SER A 29 -11.25 15.86 30.72
C SER A 29 -9.78 15.95 30.30
N GLN A 30 -9.27 17.20 30.13
CA GLN A 30 -7.84 17.43 29.92
C GLN A 30 -7.00 16.97 31.13
N ALA A 31 -7.53 17.06 32.33
CA ALA A 31 -6.84 16.58 33.53
C ALA A 31 -6.65 15.06 33.51
N ASP A 32 -7.67 14.28 33.06
CA ASP A 32 -7.53 12.84 32.92
C ASP A 32 -6.52 12.52 31.84
N PHE A 33 -6.57 13.24 30.70
CA PHE A 33 -5.59 13.10 29.63
C PHE A 33 -4.17 13.34 30.14
N ASP A 34 -3.92 14.42 30.86
CA ASP A 34 -2.60 14.78 31.37
C ASP A 34 -2.08 13.77 32.39
N LYS A 35 -2.97 13.18 33.16
CA LYS A 35 -2.65 12.11 34.12
C LYS A 35 -2.26 10.81 33.41
N LEU A 36 -2.97 10.46 32.32
CA LEU A 36 -2.85 9.15 31.67
C LEU A 36 -1.99 9.13 30.41
N LYS A 37 -1.64 10.29 29.83
CA LYS A 37 -0.97 10.38 28.53
C LYS A 37 0.39 9.66 28.43
N GLN A 38 1.03 9.35 29.55
CA GLN A 38 2.29 8.59 29.63
C GLN A 38 2.21 7.43 30.63
N ALA A 39 1.03 7.07 31.09
CA ALA A 39 0.82 5.97 32.02
C ALA A 39 1.19 4.63 31.36
N THR A 40 1.50 3.65 32.21
CA THR A 40 1.76 2.27 31.81
C THR A 40 0.49 1.46 32.01
N PHE A 41 0.11 0.73 30.98
CA PHE A 41 -1.08 -0.12 30.94
C PHE A 41 -0.68 -1.60 30.85
N SER A 42 -1.58 -2.46 31.26
CA SER A 42 -1.40 -3.90 31.32
C SER A 42 -2.26 -4.60 30.25
N ALA A 43 -1.97 -5.87 30.03
CA ALA A 43 -2.75 -6.68 29.10
C ALA A 43 -4.25 -6.66 29.42
N GLY A 44 -5.06 -6.45 28.40
CA GLY A 44 -6.53 -6.35 28.49
C GLY A 44 -7.07 -4.98 28.88
N ASP A 45 -6.25 -4.02 29.29
CA ASP A 45 -6.71 -2.67 29.67
C ASP A 45 -7.37 -1.93 28.50
N ASN A 46 -8.40 -1.16 28.82
CA ASN A 46 -9.09 -0.29 27.85
C ASN A 46 -8.92 1.18 28.24
N ILE A 47 -8.46 1.98 27.30
CA ILE A 47 -8.28 3.43 27.44
C ILE A 47 -9.39 4.09 26.61
N VAL A 48 -10.35 4.72 27.27
CA VAL A 48 -11.61 5.10 26.65
C VAL A 48 -11.79 6.60 26.68
N PHE A 49 -11.70 7.22 25.51
CA PHE A 49 -11.85 8.67 25.32
C PHE A 49 -13.31 9.07 25.15
N GLN A 50 -13.74 10.13 25.84
CA GLN A 50 -15.09 10.69 25.72
C GLN A 50 -15.29 11.31 24.32
N LYS A 51 -16.27 10.83 23.57
CA LYS A 51 -16.67 11.38 22.27
C LYS A 51 -17.01 12.87 22.33
N GLY A 52 -16.64 13.60 21.27
CA GLY A 52 -16.90 15.03 21.14
C GLY A 52 -15.95 15.94 21.95
N ARG A 53 -15.07 15.38 22.74
CA ARG A 53 -14.03 16.15 23.48
C ARG A 53 -12.78 16.34 22.64
N ARG A 54 -12.02 17.40 22.94
CA ARG A 54 -10.70 17.70 22.39
C ARG A 54 -9.68 17.70 23.53
N PHE A 55 -8.60 16.99 23.30
CA PHE A 55 -7.48 16.85 24.24
C PHE A 55 -6.22 17.42 23.57
N LYS A 56 -5.46 18.24 24.29
CA LYS A 56 -4.26 18.89 23.77
C LYS A 56 -3.00 18.15 24.26
N GLY A 57 -2.07 17.96 23.30
CA GLY A 57 -0.80 17.31 23.56
C GLY A 57 -0.65 15.96 22.87
N MET A 58 0.40 15.23 23.20
CA MET A 58 0.71 13.90 22.70
C MET A 58 0.23 12.83 23.69
N PHE A 59 -0.49 11.83 23.18
CA PHE A 59 -0.81 10.62 23.93
C PHE A 59 0.23 9.55 23.66
N ALA A 60 1.10 9.28 24.64
CA ALA A 60 2.24 8.37 24.52
C ALA A 60 2.20 7.27 25.61
N PRO A 61 1.16 6.44 25.66
CA PRO A 61 1.01 5.41 26.68
C PRO A 61 2.10 4.35 26.54
N GLN A 62 2.37 3.67 27.63
CA GLN A 62 3.36 2.61 27.73
C GLN A 62 2.72 1.28 28.14
N GLY A 63 3.47 0.20 28.03
CA GLY A 63 3.02 -1.14 28.38
C GLY A 63 2.89 -2.04 27.13
N GLN A 64 2.51 -3.28 27.40
CA GLN A 64 2.28 -4.29 26.36
C GLN A 64 1.06 -5.12 26.73
N GLY A 65 0.25 -5.41 25.72
CA GLY A 65 -0.81 -6.41 25.84
C GLY A 65 -0.25 -7.82 25.68
N GLU A 66 -1.15 -8.79 25.62
CA GLU A 66 -0.86 -10.19 25.41
C GLU A 66 -1.80 -10.79 24.37
N ARG A 67 -1.44 -11.94 23.85
CA ARG A 67 -2.30 -12.67 22.90
C ARG A 67 -3.67 -12.97 23.54
N GLY A 68 -4.72 -12.46 22.92
CA GLY A 68 -6.09 -12.54 23.44
C GLY A 68 -6.47 -11.45 24.45
N ALA A 69 -5.51 -10.63 24.91
CA ALA A 69 -5.73 -9.52 25.82
C ALA A 69 -4.94 -8.26 25.39
N PRO A 70 -5.21 -7.70 24.20
CA PRO A 70 -4.53 -6.48 23.76
C PRO A 70 -4.95 -5.28 24.61
N ILE A 71 -4.05 -4.28 24.71
CA ILE A 71 -4.41 -2.97 25.25
C ILE A 71 -5.17 -2.20 24.17
N ARG A 72 -6.33 -1.65 24.51
CA ARG A 72 -7.21 -0.97 23.55
C ARG A 72 -7.33 0.51 23.84
N ILE A 73 -7.18 1.31 22.79
CA ILE A 73 -7.52 2.73 22.80
C ILE A 73 -8.77 2.90 21.98
N GLY A 74 -9.84 3.39 22.58
CA GLY A 74 -11.13 3.54 21.91
C GLY A 74 -11.90 4.78 22.38
N SER A 75 -13.18 4.81 22.07
CA SER A 75 -14.03 5.94 22.45
C SER A 75 -15.37 5.49 23.04
N ILE A 76 -15.92 6.31 23.96
CA ILE A 76 -17.20 6.08 24.62
C ILE A 76 -18.10 7.32 24.51
N GLY A 77 -19.37 7.12 24.66
CA GLY A 77 -20.40 8.16 24.67
C GLY A 77 -21.26 8.20 23.42
N LYS A 78 -22.34 8.99 23.50
CA LYS A 78 -23.29 9.16 22.41
C LYS A 78 -22.78 10.22 21.43
N GLY A 79 -23.19 10.09 20.16
CA GLY A 79 -22.92 11.07 19.12
C GLY A 79 -21.90 10.59 18.08
N LYS A 80 -21.80 11.36 16.98
CA LYS A 80 -20.95 11.02 15.82
C LYS A 80 -19.53 11.61 15.88
N LYS A 81 -19.31 12.64 16.71
CA LYS A 81 -18.02 13.32 16.81
C LYS A 81 -17.03 12.44 17.55
N ARG A 82 -15.91 12.12 16.91
CA ARG A 82 -14.81 11.41 17.56
C ARG A 82 -14.16 12.23 18.66
N PRO A 83 -13.54 11.61 19.65
CA PRO A 83 -12.61 12.33 20.54
C PRO A 83 -11.40 12.76 19.72
N ARG A 84 -10.97 14.03 19.89
CA ARG A 84 -9.85 14.59 19.14
C ARG A 84 -8.63 14.74 20.03
N ILE A 85 -7.51 14.18 19.60
CA ILE A 85 -6.19 14.48 20.14
C ILE A 85 -5.52 15.48 19.22
N ASP A 86 -5.18 16.65 19.75
CA ASP A 86 -4.57 17.73 19.01
C ASP A 86 -3.16 18.03 19.57
N ALA A 87 -2.16 17.65 18.82
CA ALA A 87 -0.76 17.85 19.17
C ALA A 87 -0.24 19.27 18.86
N GLU A 88 -1.10 20.16 18.35
CA GLU A 88 -0.89 21.61 18.13
C GLU A 88 0.34 21.96 17.25
N GLY A 89 0.89 21.02 16.49
CA GLY A 89 2.15 21.20 15.73
C GLY A 89 3.38 21.39 16.63
N LYS A 90 3.26 21.07 17.90
CA LYS A 90 4.33 21.20 18.92
C LYS A 90 4.92 19.86 19.30
N GLU A 91 4.08 18.84 19.30
CA GLU A 91 4.48 17.49 19.70
C GLU A 91 4.86 16.64 18.48
N GLN A 92 5.71 15.65 18.70
CA GLN A 92 6.16 14.77 17.63
C GLN A 92 5.01 14.00 16.96
N ALA A 93 4.00 13.60 17.73
CA ALA A 93 2.83 12.89 17.24
C ALA A 93 1.58 13.23 18.06
N GLY A 94 0.39 12.98 17.52
CA GLY A 94 -0.83 12.97 18.31
C GLY A 94 -0.92 11.72 19.18
N VAL A 95 -0.66 10.55 18.61
CA VAL A 95 -0.53 9.28 19.33
C VAL A 95 0.85 8.68 19.05
N PHE A 96 1.55 8.28 20.11
CA PHE A 96 2.88 7.69 20.00
C PHE A 96 2.99 6.39 20.78
N LEU A 97 3.15 5.27 20.06
CA LEU A 97 3.43 3.96 20.65
C LEU A 97 4.90 3.61 20.48
N LYS A 98 5.58 3.32 21.59
CA LYS A 98 6.99 2.91 21.59
C LYS A 98 7.11 1.45 21.97
N ASN A 99 7.78 0.65 21.12
CA ASN A 99 7.96 -0.79 21.29
C ASN A 99 6.64 -1.55 21.58
N PRO A 100 5.55 -1.31 20.81
CA PRO A 100 4.25 -1.90 21.11
C PRO A 100 4.17 -3.36 20.69
N SER A 101 3.52 -4.17 21.51
CA SER A 101 2.94 -5.45 21.11
C SER A 101 1.54 -5.57 21.71
N PHE A 102 0.61 -6.09 20.91
CA PHE A 102 -0.81 -6.25 21.26
C PHE A 102 -1.48 -4.93 21.66
N TRP A 103 -1.46 -3.97 20.73
CA TRP A 103 -2.12 -2.68 20.83
C TRP A 103 -3.16 -2.49 19.72
N GLU A 104 -4.34 -2.03 20.11
CA GLU A 104 -5.41 -1.66 19.18
C GLU A 104 -5.81 -0.21 19.38
N ILE A 105 -5.79 0.60 18.30
CA ILE A 105 -6.25 2.00 18.30
C ILE A 105 -7.48 2.08 17.40
N ASP A 106 -8.61 2.51 17.94
CA ASP A 106 -9.86 2.60 17.18
C ASP A 106 -10.58 3.94 17.39
N GLY A 107 -11.04 4.53 16.30
CA GLY A 107 -12.08 5.57 16.31
C GLY A 107 -11.67 6.94 16.80
N LEU A 108 -10.39 7.29 16.84
CA LEU A 108 -9.89 8.61 17.22
C LEU A 108 -9.85 9.60 16.07
N GLU A 109 -9.94 10.89 16.37
CA GLU A 109 -9.57 11.99 15.48
C GLU A 109 -8.25 12.58 15.97
N ILE A 110 -7.28 12.74 15.05
CA ILE A 110 -5.93 13.18 15.39
C ILE A 110 -5.51 14.33 14.47
N THR A 111 -5.02 15.42 15.08
CA THR A 111 -4.43 16.56 14.37
C THR A 111 -3.07 16.92 14.95
N ASN A 112 -2.18 17.47 14.10
CA ASN A 112 -0.88 17.95 14.55
C ASN A 112 -0.45 19.14 13.70
N THR A 113 -1.06 20.28 13.93
CA THR A 113 -0.83 21.52 13.18
C THR A 113 -0.84 22.74 14.09
N ASN A 114 -0.02 23.72 13.74
CA ASN A 114 -0.08 25.08 14.31
C ASN A 114 -0.56 26.12 13.29
N GLY A 115 -1.14 25.67 12.19
CA GLY A 115 -1.59 26.51 11.09
C GLY A 115 -0.50 26.94 10.11
N SER A 116 0.78 26.71 10.39
CA SER A 116 1.89 27.00 9.49
C SER A 116 2.20 25.80 8.60
N ARG A 117 2.39 26.04 7.31
CA ARG A 117 2.90 25.01 6.36
C ARG A 117 4.43 25.02 6.23
N LYS A 118 5.13 25.88 6.98
CA LYS A 118 6.59 25.89 6.97
C LYS A 118 7.13 24.60 7.61
N ASP A 119 8.33 24.25 7.23
CA ASP A 119 9.06 23.09 7.77
C ASP A 119 9.06 23.10 9.30
N GLN A 120 8.34 22.18 9.90
CA GLN A 120 8.15 22.09 11.35
C GLN A 120 8.80 20.83 11.93
N GLY A 121 9.69 20.21 11.16
CA GLY A 121 10.35 18.99 11.61
C GLY A 121 9.53 17.71 11.31
N GLU A 122 9.76 16.71 12.12
CA GLU A 122 9.13 15.40 11.94
C GLU A 122 7.83 15.33 12.74
N LEU A 123 6.71 15.67 12.11
CA LEU A 123 5.39 15.57 12.71
C LEU A 123 4.63 14.35 12.16
N PHE A 124 3.92 13.70 13.05
CA PHE A 124 3.08 12.54 12.76
C PHE A 124 1.67 12.73 13.33
N GLY A 125 0.70 12.12 12.70
CA GLY A 125 -0.60 11.90 13.33
C GLY A 125 -0.49 10.76 14.36
N ILE A 126 -0.25 9.54 13.87
CA ILE A 126 0.03 8.36 14.70
C ILE A 126 1.44 7.87 14.37
N ARG A 127 2.26 7.72 15.37
CA ARG A 127 3.60 7.14 15.26
C ARG A 127 3.71 5.87 16.08
N VAL A 128 4.12 4.81 15.42
CA VAL A 128 4.54 3.56 16.05
C VAL A 128 6.03 3.42 15.82
N LEU A 129 6.81 3.34 16.88
CA LEU A 129 8.26 3.24 16.82
C LEU A 129 8.74 2.03 17.61
N ALA A 130 9.28 1.04 16.91
CA ALA A 130 10.04 -0.02 17.55
C ALA A 130 11.53 0.32 17.49
N THR A 131 12.17 0.24 18.64
CA THR A 131 13.62 0.32 18.78
C THR A 131 14.08 -0.94 19.46
N SER A 132 15.09 -1.62 18.92
CA SER A 132 15.68 -2.75 19.65
C SER A 132 16.22 -2.27 21.00
N GLY A 133 15.67 -2.79 22.05
CA GLY A 133 16.15 -2.50 23.39
C GLY A 133 17.59 -2.97 23.55
N LYS A 134 18.47 -2.07 24.00
CA LYS A 134 19.90 -2.22 24.32
C LYS A 134 20.82 -2.45 23.12
N GLY A 135 21.65 -1.48 22.87
CA GLY A 135 22.71 -1.54 21.88
C GLY A 135 23.53 -2.82 21.97
N LYS A 136 23.96 -3.28 20.81
CA LYS A 136 24.87 -4.39 20.57
C LYS A 136 24.42 -5.75 21.11
N LYS A 137 23.83 -6.54 20.20
CA LYS A 137 23.62 -7.99 20.32
C LYS A 137 22.57 -8.42 21.36
N SER A 138 21.30 -8.19 21.11
CA SER A 138 20.29 -9.12 21.64
C SER A 138 20.36 -10.38 20.80
N LYS A 139 20.89 -11.43 21.35
CA LYS A 139 20.72 -12.79 20.80
C LYS A 139 19.25 -13.14 21.00
N GLY A 140 18.56 -13.37 19.90
CA GLY A 140 17.14 -13.59 19.87
C GLY A 140 16.65 -14.62 20.90
N ASN A 141 15.68 -14.23 21.65
CA ASN A 141 14.68 -15.08 22.28
C ASN A 141 13.39 -14.26 22.32
N GLY A 142 12.72 -14.08 21.17
CA GLY A 142 11.43 -13.41 21.09
C GLY A 142 11.43 -11.88 21.26
N GLU A 143 12.53 -11.26 21.62
CA GLU A 143 12.65 -9.81 21.81
C GLU A 143 12.68 -9.02 20.49
N GLY A 144 12.69 -9.71 19.37
CA GLY A 144 12.77 -9.12 18.04
C GLY A 144 11.43 -9.04 17.30
N VAL A 145 10.33 -9.54 17.83
CA VAL A 145 9.03 -9.52 17.15
C VAL A 145 8.07 -8.63 17.90
N PHE A 146 7.55 -7.60 17.20
CA PHE A 146 6.47 -6.74 17.67
C PHE A 146 5.17 -7.24 17.02
N GLU A 147 4.26 -7.77 17.83
CA GLU A 147 3.06 -8.45 17.32
C GLU A 147 1.81 -7.61 17.51
N HIS A 148 0.84 -7.80 16.62
CA HIS A 148 -0.54 -7.35 16.78
C HIS A 148 -0.65 -5.85 17.10
N VAL A 149 -0.39 -5.04 16.09
CA VAL A 149 -0.59 -3.58 16.16
C VAL A 149 -1.68 -3.20 15.17
N TYR A 150 -2.85 -2.80 15.68
CA TYR A 150 -4.01 -2.44 14.88
C TYR A 150 -4.34 -0.97 15.00
N ILE A 151 -4.51 -0.30 13.87
CA ILE A 151 -4.90 1.11 13.77
C ILE A 151 -6.11 1.17 12.84
N THR A 152 -7.28 1.38 13.42
CA THR A 152 -8.54 1.26 12.70
C THR A 152 -9.46 2.46 12.92
N ASN A 153 -10.30 2.74 11.92
CA ASN A 153 -11.36 3.75 12.01
C ASN A 153 -10.91 5.14 12.49
N CYS A 154 -9.63 5.50 12.38
CA CYS A 154 -9.14 6.79 12.80
C CYS A 154 -9.30 7.84 11.70
N TYR A 155 -9.49 9.10 12.11
CA TYR A 155 -9.45 10.27 11.24
C TYR A 155 -8.20 11.09 11.56
N VAL A 156 -7.20 11.03 10.69
CA VAL A 156 -5.92 11.73 10.86
C VAL A 156 -5.86 12.84 9.83
N HIS A 157 -5.78 14.08 10.28
CA HIS A 157 -5.78 15.20 9.36
C HIS A 157 -5.02 16.42 9.88
N ASP A 158 -4.74 17.37 9.01
CA ASP A 158 -4.01 18.60 9.36
C ASP A 158 -2.72 18.29 10.13
N VAL A 159 -1.84 17.48 9.51
CA VAL A 159 -0.52 17.17 10.07
C VAL A 159 0.54 17.92 9.27
N ASN A 160 1.11 18.97 9.83
CA ASN A 160 2.00 19.92 9.14
C ASN A 160 3.49 19.52 9.19
N GLY A 161 3.84 18.28 8.96
CA GLY A 161 5.24 17.87 8.93
C GLY A 161 6.01 18.40 7.71
N LYS A 162 7.34 18.40 7.80
CA LYS A 162 8.25 18.65 6.69
C LYS A 162 7.94 17.72 5.52
N VAL A 163 7.83 18.26 4.33
CA VAL A 163 7.56 17.48 3.11
C VAL A 163 8.78 16.66 2.68
N ALA A 164 9.99 17.19 2.81
CA ALA A 164 11.21 16.48 2.48
C ALA A 164 11.41 15.24 3.37
N GLY A 165 11.60 14.09 2.75
CA GLY A 165 11.73 12.81 3.44
C GLY A 165 10.41 12.02 3.49
N LYS A 166 10.53 10.71 3.49
CA LYS A 166 9.40 9.77 3.30
C LYS A 166 8.97 9.08 4.59
N LYS A 167 9.31 9.61 5.77
CA LYS A 167 9.15 8.92 7.06
C LYS A 167 8.28 9.68 8.05
N ARG A 168 7.36 10.50 7.59
CA ARG A 168 6.49 11.37 8.42
C ARG A 168 5.16 11.65 7.74
N GLY A 169 4.19 12.13 8.49
CA GLY A 169 2.86 12.47 8.01
C GLY A 169 1.74 11.82 8.81
N GLY A 170 0.83 11.10 8.16
CA GLY A 170 -0.36 10.54 8.80
C GLY A 170 -0.09 9.42 9.80
N ILE A 171 -0.03 8.17 9.34
CA ILE A 171 0.21 6.98 10.17
C ILE A 171 1.52 6.36 9.75
N HIS A 172 2.47 6.26 10.68
CA HIS A 172 3.80 5.70 10.39
C HIS A 172 4.23 4.65 11.40
N VAL A 173 4.70 3.51 10.87
CA VAL A 173 5.25 2.40 11.65
C VAL A 173 6.72 2.24 11.28
N HIS A 174 7.60 2.49 12.24
CA HIS A 174 9.04 2.44 12.04
C HIS A 174 9.72 1.43 12.95
N LEU A 175 10.68 0.71 12.40
CA LEU A 175 11.64 -0.07 13.14
C LEU A 175 13.02 0.51 12.91
N THR A 176 13.61 1.08 13.95
CA THR A 176 14.93 1.70 13.91
C THR A 176 15.93 0.90 14.72
N GLN A 177 17.21 0.98 14.30
CA GLN A 177 18.30 0.19 14.87
C GLN A 177 18.31 -1.31 14.53
N LEU A 178 19.43 -1.79 14.49
CA LEU A 178 20.17 -2.77 13.75
C LEU A 178 19.90 -4.24 14.08
N ASN A 179 18.86 -4.60 14.76
CA ASN A 179 18.70 -5.97 15.15
C ASN A 179 17.65 -6.69 14.30
N GLU A 180 17.66 -8.00 14.39
CA GLU A 180 16.80 -8.92 13.65
C GLU A 180 15.32 -8.82 14.05
N SER A 181 14.82 -7.58 14.18
CA SER A 181 13.45 -7.32 14.64
C SER A 181 12.51 -7.12 13.46
N ILE A 182 11.28 -7.54 13.64
CA ILE A 182 10.19 -7.42 12.67
C ILE A 182 8.89 -6.99 13.35
N PHE A 183 7.97 -6.45 12.57
CA PHE A 183 6.54 -6.47 12.93
C PHE A 183 5.87 -7.70 12.35
N HIS A 184 4.98 -8.30 13.11
CA HIS A 184 4.09 -9.37 12.71
C HIS A 184 2.66 -9.01 13.05
N ASP A 185 1.69 -9.28 12.16
CA ASP A 185 0.28 -8.94 12.34
C ASP A 185 0.05 -7.43 12.56
N LEU A 186 0.44 -6.64 11.54
CA LEU A 186 0.17 -5.20 11.46
C LEU A 186 -1.09 -4.95 10.63
N ARG A 187 -2.10 -4.29 11.21
CA ARG A 187 -3.33 -3.89 10.51
C ARG A 187 -3.50 -2.37 10.54
N ILE A 188 -3.66 -1.75 9.36
CA ILE A 188 -4.02 -0.33 9.22
C ILE A 188 -5.23 -0.27 8.31
N THR A 189 -6.43 -0.16 8.89
CA THR A 189 -7.66 -0.36 8.12
C THR A 189 -8.75 0.67 8.43
N ASN A 190 -9.56 1.00 7.42
CA ASN A 190 -10.72 1.89 7.57
C ASN A 190 -10.38 3.30 8.10
N ASN A 191 -9.14 3.76 7.91
CA ASN A 191 -8.75 5.09 8.35
C ASN A 191 -9.06 6.11 7.25
N ARG A 192 -9.35 7.35 7.68
CA ARG A 192 -9.42 8.52 6.84
C ARG A 192 -8.22 9.41 7.12
N ILE A 193 -7.44 9.76 6.09
CA ILE A 193 -6.22 10.55 6.24
C ILE A 193 -6.27 11.68 5.23
N GLU A 194 -6.20 12.92 5.69
CA GLU A 194 -6.33 14.09 4.83
C GLU A 194 -5.38 15.23 5.22
N ASP A 195 -4.97 16.03 4.24
CA ASP A 195 -4.17 17.24 4.45
C ASP A 195 -2.93 17.01 5.33
N VAL A 196 -2.14 15.98 5.00
CA VAL A 196 -0.88 15.71 5.69
C VAL A 196 0.31 16.20 4.88
N GLY A 197 1.26 16.85 5.51
CA GLY A 197 2.41 17.46 4.85
C GLY A 197 3.41 16.47 4.24
N GLY A 198 3.41 15.23 4.69
CA GLY A 198 4.28 14.15 4.22
C GLY A 198 3.52 13.02 3.55
N VAL A 199 3.72 11.81 4.04
CA VAL A 199 3.13 10.56 3.54
C VAL A 199 1.90 10.20 4.35
N GLY A 200 0.85 9.68 3.70
CA GLY A 200 -0.37 9.26 4.38
C GLY A 200 -0.14 8.08 5.33
N ILE A 201 0.20 6.93 4.78
CA ILE A 201 0.57 5.72 5.53
C ILE A 201 1.96 5.27 5.09
N GLY A 202 2.84 4.99 6.04
CA GLY A 202 4.18 4.49 5.72
C GLY A 202 4.70 3.51 6.75
N ASN A 203 5.48 2.55 6.27
CA ASN A 203 6.29 1.68 7.11
C ASN A 203 7.74 1.71 6.67
N ASP A 204 8.66 1.51 7.60
CA ASP A 204 10.09 1.49 7.31
C ASP A 204 10.85 0.65 8.35
N SER A 205 11.87 -0.05 7.88
CA SER A 205 12.77 -0.82 8.73
C SER A 205 14.20 -0.62 8.29
N SER A 206 15.06 -0.30 9.23
CA SER A 206 16.51 -0.24 9.00
C SER A 206 17.17 -1.64 8.99
N ALA A 207 16.46 -2.66 9.46
CA ALA A 207 16.94 -4.03 9.56
C ALA A 207 16.54 -4.92 8.37
N ALA A 208 15.49 -4.53 7.64
CA ALA A 208 14.95 -5.32 6.55
C ALA A 208 15.75 -5.13 5.25
N ALA A 209 15.97 -6.21 4.54
CA ALA A 209 16.64 -6.18 3.24
C ALA A 209 16.13 -7.26 2.30
N VAL A 210 16.11 -6.94 1.00
CA VAL A 210 16.11 -7.89 -0.11
C VAL A 210 17.44 -7.70 -0.83
N MET A 211 18.27 -8.74 -0.84
CA MET A 211 19.62 -8.73 -1.39
C MET A 211 19.67 -9.61 -2.62
N PHE A 212 20.29 -9.12 -3.69
CA PHE A 212 20.40 -9.82 -4.96
C PHE A 212 21.79 -10.37 -5.18
N HIS A 213 21.81 -11.62 -5.59
CA HIS A 213 22.98 -12.34 -6.10
C HIS A 213 22.75 -12.67 -7.59
N LYS A 214 23.76 -13.07 -8.30
CA LYS A 214 23.66 -13.32 -9.76
C LYS A 214 22.45 -14.17 -10.15
N ASN A 215 22.19 -15.28 -9.45
CA ASN A 215 21.12 -16.23 -9.81
C ASN A 215 20.07 -16.44 -8.69
N ARG A 216 20.17 -15.69 -7.60
CA ARG A 216 19.25 -15.84 -6.44
C ARG A 216 19.08 -14.51 -5.74
N TYR A 217 18.12 -14.44 -4.84
CA TYR A 217 17.98 -13.37 -3.87
C TYR A 217 17.82 -13.96 -2.46
N GLU A 218 18.10 -13.13 -1.48
CA GLU A 218 17.91 -13.44 -0.07
C GLU A 218 17.09 -12.34 0.58
N THR A 219 16.27 -12.70 1.55
CA THR A 219 15.49 -11.75 2.34
C THR A 219 15.92 -11.78 3.79
N LYS A 220 15.96 -10.62 4.42
CA LYS A 220 16.29 -10.47 5.82
C LYS A 220 15.29 -9.57 6.51
N ASN A 221 14.78 -10.02 7.66
CA ASN A 221 13.92 -9.25 8.57
C ASN A 221 12.74 -8.52 7.91
N LEU A 222 12.15 -9.12 6.89
CA LEU A 222 10.91 -8.62 6.32
C LEU A 222 9.76 -8.87 7.31
N TRP A 223 8.93 -7.85 7.48
CA TRP A 223 7.73 -7.94 8.31
C TRP A 223 6.71 -8.90 7.68
N THR A 224 5.96 -9.59 8.49
CA THR A 224 5.00 -10.60 8.05
C THR A 224 3.59 -10.27 8.52
N ASP A 225 2.60 -10.77 7.79
CA ASP A 225 1.18 -10.52 8.05
C ASP A 225 0.84 -9.01 8.14
N VAL A 226 1.31 -8.24 7.15
CA VAL A 226 1.02 -6.82 7.01
C VAL A 226 -0.21 -6.62 6.13
N TYR A 227 -1.23 -5.96 6.65
CA TYR A 227 -2.47 -5.71 5.96
C TYR A 227 -2.89 -4.24 6.07
N VAL A 228 -2.95 -3.55 4.93
CA VAL A 228 -3.34 -2.13 4.84
C VAL A 228 -4.51 -2.02 3.87
N ALA A 229 -5.71 -1.79 4.38
CA ALA A 229 -6.90 -1.89 3.56
C ALA A 229 -8.02 -0.91 3.94
N ASP A 230 -8.89 -0.64 2.96
CA ASP A 230 -10.10 0.15 3.17
C ASP A 230 -9.83 1.57 3.73
N ASN A 231 -8.64 2.13 3.46
CA ASN A 231 -8.30 3.49 3.87
C ASN A 231 -8.65 4.49 2.77
N PHE A 232 -9.14 5.66 3.17
CA PHE A 232 -9.31 6.82 2.32
C PHE A 232 -8.20 7.81 2.62
N ILE A 233 -7.37 8.13 1.62
CA ILE A 233 -6.20 9.01 1.79
C ILE A 233 -6.25 10.10 0.72
N ASP A 234 -6.35 11.36 1.14
CA ASP A 234 -6.51 12.49 0.24
C ASP A 234 -5.57 13.64 0.62
N ARG A 235 -5.09 14.35 -0.40
CA ARG A 235 -4.26 15.55 -0.24
C ARG A 235 -3.02 15.36 0.63
N THR A 236 -2.22 14.35 0.30
CA THR A 236 -0.91 14.17 0.93
C THR A 236 0.17 15.04 0.27
N GLY A 237 1.16 15.45 1.03
CA GLY A 237 2.28 16.24 0.52
C GLY A 237 3.20 15.47 -0.42
N ARG A 238 3.29 14.14 -0.22
CA ARG A 238 4.02 13.18 -1.05
C ARG A 238 3.13 11.97 -1.38
N ASN A 239 3.63 10.78 -1.20
CA ASN A 239 2.90 9.53 -1.46
C ASN A 239 1.70 9.37 -0.51
N SER A 240 0.63 8.77 -0.98
CA SER A 240 -0.45 8.34 -0.10
C SER A 240 -0.01 7.13 0.74
N ILE A 241 0.61 6.12 0.12
CA ILE A 241 1.12 4.94 0.83
C ILE A 241 2.55 4.63 0.40
N ILE A 242 3.40 4.31 1.37
CA ILE A 242 4.72 3.71 1.15
C ILE A 242 4.75 2.33 1.80
N ALA A 243 4.81 1.29 0.97
CA ALA A 243 4.83 -0.11 1.39
C ALA A 243 6.25 -0.64 1.39
N ARG A 244 6.85 -0.84 2.57
CA ARG A 244 8.25 -1.27 2.69
C ARG A 244 8.41 -2.50 3.55
N ALA A 245 9.59 -3.11 3.42
CA ALA A 245 10.15 -4.03 4.40
C ALA A 245 9.25 -5.21 4.76
N SER A 246 8.40 -5.70 3.84
CA SER A 246 7.41 -6.72 4.16
C SER A 246 7.44 -7.90 3.19
N LYS A 247 7.01 -9.04 3.69
CA LYS A 247 6.80 -10.28 2.95
C LYS A 247 5.31 -10.63 2.91
N ASP A 248 4.83 -11.02 1.73
CA ASP A 248 3.45 -11.43 1.47
C ASP A 248 2.38 -10.41 1.93
N ALA A 249 2.77 -9.14 2.03
CA ALA A 249 1.89 -8.06 2.48
C ALA A 249 0.76 -7.78 1.48
N ILE A 250 -0.40 -7.35 1.99
CA ILE A 250 -1.57 -7.01 1.19
C ILE A 250 -1.95 -5.56 1.43
N TYR A 251 -2.00 -4.80 0.34
CA TYR A 251 -2.46 -3.41 0.28
C TYR A 251 -3.67 -3.36 -0.66
N GLU A 252 -4.87 -3.27 -0.11
CA GLU A 252 -6.08 -3.40 -0.95
C GLU A 252 -7.23 -2.50 -0.54
N ARG A 253 -8.08 -2.18 -1.52
CA ARG A 253 -9.27 -1.35 -1.34
C ARG A 253 -9.00 -0.02 -0.65
N ASN A 254 -7.84 0.58 -0.95
CA ASN A 254 -7.55 1.94 -0.52
C ASN A 254 -7.91 2.92 -1.65
N THR A 255 -8.54 4.04 -1.30
CA THR A 255 -8.74 5.18 -2.19
C THR A 255 -7.63 6.19 -1.94
N LEU A 256 -6.84 6.49 -2.97
CA LEU A 256 -5.62 7.30 -2.93
C LEU A 256 -5.78 8.52 -3.82
N ALA A 257 -6.29 9.60 -3.25
CA ALA A 257 -6.64 10.82 -3.97
C ALA A 257 -5.58 11.91 -3.83
N ASN A 258 -5.35 12.67 -4.90
CA ASN A 258 -4.63 13.94 -4.89
C ASN A 258 -3.30 13.91 -4.12
N SER A 259 -2.51 12.87 -4.29
CA SER A 259 -1.19 12.76 -3.65
C SER A 259 -0.15 13.70 -4.30
N SER A 260 1.00 13.84 -3.68
CA SER A 260 2.15 14.60 -4.19
C SER A 260 1.89 16.10 -4.38
N ARG A 261 1.17 16.72 -3.46
CA ARG A 261 0.84 18.16 -3.53
C ARG A 261 2.06 19.07 -3.43
N TYR A 262 3.08 18.66 -2.70
CA TYR A 262 4.24 19.50 -2.39
C TYR A 262 5.56 18.95 -2.90
N ASP A 263 5.64 17.64 -3.12
CA ASP A 263 6.83 16.97 -3.65
C ASP A 263 6.43 15.71 -4.43
N THR A 264 7.32 15.18 -5.23
CA THR A 264 7.05 14.04 -6.12
C THR A 264 6.83 12.72 -5.38
N GLY A 265 5.98 11.87 -5.91
CA GLY A 265 5.76 10.51 -5.43
C GLY A 265 4.62 9.82 -6.17
N HIS A 266 4.69 8.53 -6.39
CA HIS A 266 3.55 7.73 -6.81
C HIS A 266 2.53 7.66 -5.67
N SER A 267 1.25 7.48 -5.97
CA SER A 267 0.21 7.38 -4.92
C SER A 267 0.54 6.23 -3.97
N ILE A 268 0.89 5.06 -4.49
CA ILE A 268 1.44 3.96 -3.72
C ILE A 268 2.67 3.37 -4.41
N PHE A 269 3.73 3.11 -3.65
CA PHE A 269 4.85 2.33 -4.13
C PHE A 269 5.34 1.30 -3.11
N CYS A 270 5.96 0.23 -3.60
CA CYS A 270 6.64 -0.74 -2.76
C CYS A 270 8.16 -0.62 -2.87
N PHE A 271 8.85 -1.01 -1.81
CA PHE A 271 10.29 -0.91 -1.69
C PHE A 271 10.82 -1.98 -0.74
N ASN A 272 11.78 -2.77 -1.21
CA ASN A 272 12.41 -3.80 -0.38
C ASN A 272 11.38 -4.79 0.19
N THR A 273 10.63 -5.43 -0.73
CA THR A 273 9.51 -6.32 -0.41
C THR A 273 9.61 -7.65 -1.17
N ASP A 274 8.99 -8.70 -0.63
CA ASP A 274 8.83 -9.99 -1.28
C ASP A 274 7.38 -10.46 -1.17
N GLY A 275 6.74 -10.82 -2.29
CA GLY A 275 5.38 -11.36 -2.32
C GLY A 275 4.25 -10.33 -2.13
N ILE A 276 4.53 -9.03 -2.21
CA ILE A 276 3.51 -7.99 -1.96
C ILE A 276 2.42 -8.00 -3.02
N LYS A 277 1.17 -7.79 -2.58
CA LYS A 277 0.00 -7.59 -3.42
C LYS A 277 -0.57 -6.19 -3.23
N ILE A 278 -0.52 -5.38 -4.28
CA ILE A 278 -1.18 -4.07 -4.37
C ILE A 278 -2.38 -4.27 -5.29
N GLN A 279 -3.59 -4.37 -4.71
CA GLN A 279 -4.75 -4.82 -5.45
C GLN A 279 -6.05 -4.12 -5.06
N TYR A 280 -6.97 -4.00 -6.02
CA TYR A 280 -8.29 -3.39 -5.80
C TYR A 280 -8.22 -1.98 -5.20
N ASN A 281 -7.15 -1.22 -5.44
CA ASN A 281 -7.06 0.16 -5.01
C ASN A 281 -7.51 1.10 -6.13
N GLU A 282 -8.00 2.26 -5.74
CA GLU A 282 -8.23 3.40 -6.62
C GLU A 282 -7.14 4.45 -6.37
N ALA A 283 -6.53 4.96 -7.44
CA ALA A 283 -5.52 6.02 -7.35
C ALA A 283 -5.80 7.10 -8.40
N TYR A 284 -5.99 8.36 -7.97
CA TYR A 284 -6.31 9.44 -8.90
C TYR A 284 -5.82 10.81 -8.48
N GLY A 285 -5.78 11.73 -9.45
CA GLY A 285 -5.47 13.13 -9.22
C GLY A 285 -4.04 13.42 -8.81
N ASN A 286 -3.10 12.49 -9.04
CA ASN A 286 -1.68 12.70 -8.74
C ASN A 286 -1.02 13.49 -9.87
N VAL A 287 -1.30 14.79 -9.92
CA VAL A 287 -0.90 15.71 -10.99
C VAL A 287 -0.06 16.90 -10.52
N GLY A 288 0.28 17.02 -9.25
CA GLY A 288 0.94 18.13 -8.59
C GLY A 288 2.11 18.79 -9.35
N ALA A 289 2.97 19.63 -8.72
CA ALA A 289 4.04 20.39 -9.40
C ALA A 289 5.28 19.52 -9.78
N GLY A 290 5.84 19.63 -11.00
CA GLY A 290 7.04 18.92 -11.54
C GLY A 290 6.72 17.65 -12.34
N ASP A 291 7.71 17.01 -12.93
CA ASP A 291 7.54 15.96 -13.95
C ASP A 291 8.02 14.55 -13.51
N LYS A 292 8.23 14.32 -12.21
CA LYS A 292 8.78 13.05 -11.71
C LYS A 292 7.81 12.34 -10.77
N ASP A 293 7.81 11.01 -10.80
CA ASP A 293 7.16 10.12 -9.84
C ASP A 293 5.71 10.51 -9.46
N ARG A 294 4.78 10.54 -10.45
CA ARG A 294 3.38 10.94 -10.24
C ARG A 294 2.40 9.99 -10.88
N GLY A 295 2.67 8.73 -10.70
CA GLY A 295 1.76 7.68 -11.11
C GLY A 295 0.84 7.22 -9.99
N GLY A 296 -0.10 6.37 -10.36
CA GLY A 296 -0.94 5.69 -9.39
C GLY A 296 -0.12 4.69 -8.57
N PHE A 297 0.68 3.85 -9.24
CA PHE A 297 1.33 2.68 -8.65
C PHE A 297 2.81 2.63 -9.01
N ASP A 298 3.64 1.90 -8.20
CA ASP A 298 5.05 1.74 -8.52
C ASP A 298 5.69 0.52 -7.83
N ALA A 299 6.49 -0.22 -8.59
CA ALA A 299 7.48 -1.17 -8.08
C ALA A 299 8.85 -0.49 -8.10
N ASP A 300 9.27 0.11 -6.96
CA ASP A 300 10.40 1.03 -6.93
C ASP A 300 11.76 0.28 -6.91
N PHE A 301 12.10 -0.35 -5.80
CA PHE A 301 13.45 -0.87 -5.59
C PHE A 301 13.45 -2.16 -4.78
N SER A 302 14.21 -3.15 -5.24
CA SER A 302 14.32 -4.45 -4.55
C SER A 302 12.96 -5.08 -4.23
N CYS A 303 12.06 -5.07 -5.22
CA CYS A 303 10.75 -5.68 -5.13
C CYS A 303 10.79 -7.04 -5.83
N VAL A 304 10.46 -8.09 -5.09
CA VAL A 304 10.44 -9.47 -5.61
C VAL A 304 9.02 -10.03 -5.48
N ASN A 305 8.60 -10.87 -6.45
CA ASN A 305 7.28 -11.48 -6.45
C ASN A 305 6.15 -10.45 -6.23
N THR A 306 6.23 -9.32 -6.92
CA THR A 306 5.34 -8.17 -6.71
C THR A 306 4.14 -8.24 -7.64
N PHE A 307 2.94 -8.09 -7.09
CA PHE A 307 1.70 -8.10 -7.86
C PHE A 307 0.98 -6.74 -7.74
N ILE A 308 0.93 -5.99 -8.85
CA ILE A 308 0.10 -4.79 -9.00
C ILE A 308 -1.09 -5.22 -9.87
N GLN A 309 -2.25 -5.47 -9.24
CA GLN A 309 -3.35 -6.14 -9.93
C GLN A 309 -4.73 -5.63 -9.53
N TYR A 310 -5.67 -5.66 -10.47
CA TYR A 310 -7.06 -5.29 -10.25
C TYR A 310 -7.26 -3.88 -9.70
N ASN A 311 -6.32 -2.95 -9.98
CA ASN A 311 -6.41 -1.58 -9.52
C ASN A 311 -7.06 -0.69 -10.56
N TYR A 312 -7.72 0.36 -10.10
CA TYR A 312 -8.23 1.45 -10.90
C TYR A 312 -7.32 2.69 -10.75
N SER A 313 -6.73 3.13 -11.85
CA SER A 313 -5.92 4.33 -11.94
C SER A 313 -6.61 5.33 -12.86
N HIS A 314 -6.73 6.58 -12.45
CA HIS A 314 -7.27 7.57 -13.38
C HIS A 314 -6.81 8.99 -13.08
N ASP A 315 -6.75 9.80 -14.11
CA ASP A 315 -6.42 11.22 -14.04
C ASP A 315 -5.10 11.53 -13.29
N ASN A 316 -4.14 10.59 -13.31
CA ASN A 316 -2.77 10.80 -12.84
C ASN A 316 -1.87 11.24 -14.00
N LEU A 317 -0.60 11.59 -13.73
CA LEU A 317 0.36 11.79 -14.82
C LEU A 317 0.73 10.46 -15.47
N TRP A 318 0.97 9.41 -14.67
CA TRP A 318 1.33 8.07 -15.12
C TRP A 318 0.40 7.02 -14.51
N PHE A 319 0.25 5.90 -15.20
CA PHE A 319 -0.39 4.73 -14.60
C PHE A 319 0.53 4.08 -13.58
N CYS A 320 1.70 3.58 -14.02
CA CYS A 320 2.54 2.76 -13.18
C CYS A 320 4.03 3.02 -13.40
N GLY A 321 4.76 3.13 -12.32
CA GLY A 321 6.22 3.14 -12.31
C GLY A 321 6.80 1.74 -12.23
N ILE A 322 7.94 1.53 -12.90
CA ILE A 322 8.85 0.42 -12.71
C ILE A 322 10.20 1.10 -12.49
N MET A 323 10.36 1.52 -11.26
CA MET A 323 11.44 2.43 -10.90
C MET A 323 12.66 1.64 -10.44
N LYS A 324 13.84 2.15 -10.78
CA LYS A 324 15.11 1.68 -10.27
C LYS A 324 15.41 0.19 -10.45
N ARG A 325 16.07 -0.40 -9.46
CA ARG A 325 16.91 -1.58 -9.57
C ARG A 325 16.29 -2.81 -8.97
N SER A 326 16.82 -3.93 -9.44
CA SER A 326 16.74 -5.15 -8.64
C SER A 326 15.33 -5.58 -8.35
N ASN A 327 14.44 -5.41 -9.33
CA ASN A 327 13.10 -5.95 -9.26
C ASN A 327 13.08 -7.28 -10.00
N ARG A 328 12.52 -8.32 -9.39
CA ARG A 328 12.37 -9.64 -9.99
C ARG A 328 10.96 -10.16 -9.84
N HIS A 329 10.45 -10.74 -10.91
CA HIS A 329 9.11 -11.29 -10.95
C HIS A 329 8.05 -10.23 -10.54
N VAL A 330 7.99 -9.13 -11.30
CA VAL A 330 6.98 -8.08 -11.14
C VAL A 330 5.85 -8.34 -12.12
N VAL A 331 4.66 -8.53 -11.60
CA VAL A 331 3.44 -8.80 -12.37
C VAL A 331 2.49 -7.62 -12.26
N ILE A 332 2.19 -7.00 -13.41
CA ILE A 332 1.21 -5.90 -13.51
C ILE A 332 0.06 -6.40 -14.38
N ARG A 333 -1.10 -6.70 -13.76
CA ARG A 333 -2.17 -7.39 -14.48
C ARG A 333 -3.57 -6.96 -14.09
N TYR A 334 -4.48 -7.07 -15.04
CA TYR A 334 -5.91 -6.80 -14.86
C TYR A 334 -6.18 -5.44 -14.20
N ASN A 335 -5.36 -4.43 -14.47
CA ASN A 335 -5.61 -3.07 -14.03
C ASN A 335 -6.36 -2.28 -15.09
N LEU A 336 -7.22 -1.37 -14.64
CA LEU A 336 -7.87 -0.39 -15.51
C LEU A 336 -7.22 0.97 -15.26
N SER A 337 -6.61 1.56 -16.32
CA SER A 337 -6.04 2.89 -16.33
C SER A 337 -6.85 3.77 -17.26
N VAL A 338 -7.39 4.86 -16.75
CA VAL A 338 -8.23 5.79 -17.51
C VAL A 338 -7.70 7.20 -17.40
N ASN A 339 -7.36 7.82 -18.52
CA ASN A 339 -6.86 9.20 -18.56
C ASN A 339 -5.64 9.45 -17.64
N ASP A 340 -4.77 8.49 -17.46
CA ASP A 340 -3.42 8.72 -16.95
C ASP A 340 -2.65 9.42 -18.08
N HIS A 341 -2.72 10.74 -18.09
CA HIS A 341 -2.74 11.53 -19.34
C HIS A 341 -1.37 11.87 -19.91
N LYS A 342 -0.28 11.77 -19.16
CA LYS A 342 1.07 11.94 -19.74
C LYS A 342 1.69 10.62 -20.16
N GLY A 343 1.31 9.53 -19.54
CA GLY A 343 1.83 8.25 -19.95
C GLY A 343 1.33 7.05 -19.16
N ILE A 344 1.76 5.89 -19.63
CA ILE A 344 1.32 4.62 -19.08
C ILE A 344 2.39 4.04 -18.15
N TYR A 345 3.57 3.72 -18.65
CA TYR A 345 4.61 3.06 -17.89
C TYR A 345 5.86 3.93 -17.75
N PHE A 346 6.20 4.29 -16.53
CA PHE A 346 7.35 5.12 -16.22
C PHE A 346 8.52 4.23 -15.77
N TYR A 347 9.52 4.04 -16.64
CA TYR A 347 10.74 3.31 -16.30
C TYR A 347 11.80 4.26 -15.77
N GLY A 348 12.34 3.96 -14.59
CA GLY A 348 13.40 4.72 -13.98
C GLY A 348 14.65 3.85 -13.75
N PHE A 349 15.83 4.35 -14.09
CA PHE A 349 17.07 3.60 -13.92
C PHE A 349 18.13 4.40 -13.20
N ASN A 350 18.83 3.73 -12.33
CA ASN A 350 20.19 4.06 -11.92
C ASN A 350 20.80 2.86 -11.21
N SER A 351 21.32 1.83 -11.94
CA SER A 351 22.06 0.78 -11.25
C SER A 351 22.74 -0.29 -12.06
N ASN A 352 23.65 -0.96 -11.33
CA ASN A 352 24.45 -2.06 -11.81
C ASN A 352 23.74 -3.43 -11.78
N VAL A 353 22.53 -3.52 -11.20
CA VAL A 353 21.70 -4.74 -11.20
C VAL A 353 20.40 -4.43 -11.90
N GLU A 354 20.15 -5.04 -13.02
CA GLU A 354 18.96 -4.85 -13.83
C GLU A 354 17.73 -5.51 -13.20
N SER A 355 16.57 -4.96 -13.51
CA SER A 355 15.30 -5.64 -13.21
C SER A 355 15.07 -6.78 -14.20
N GLU A 356 14.51 -7.87 -13.73
CA GLU A 356 14.29 -9.11 -14.49
C GLU A 356 12.84 -9.58 -14.36
N ASP A 357 12.35 -10.31 -15.36
CA ASP A 357 11.06 -11.01 -15.33
C ASP A 357 9.89 -10.07 -14.94
N ILE A 358 9.72 -9.01 -15.73
CA ILE A 358 8.60 -8.09 -15.59
C ILE A 358 7.51 -8.51 -16.56
N HIS A 359 6.36 -8.96 -16.05
CA HIS A 359 5.25 -9.42 -16.88
C HIS A 359 4.03 -8.52 -16.74
N ILE A 360 3.64 -7.87 -17.83
CA ILE A 360 2.59 -6.86 -17.90
C ILE A 360 1.50 -7.40 -18.83
N TYR A 361 0.37 -7.80 -18.25
CA TYR A 361 -0.65 -8.44 -19.07
C TYR A 361 -2.09 -8.18 -18.67
N ASN A 362 -2.98 -8.31 -19.62
CA ASN A 362 -4.41 -8.11 -19.39
C ASN A 362 -4.76 -6.79 -18.70
N ASN A 363 -4.00 -5.71 -18.98
CA ASN A 363 -4.37 -4.37 -18.53
C ASN A 363 -5.18 -3.66 -19.62
N THR A 364 -6.04 -2.74 -19.23
CA THR A 364 -6.76 -1.85 -20.14
C THR A 364 -6.35 -0.41 -19.88
N HIS A 365 -5.78 0.24 -20.88
CA HIS A 365 -5.42 1.65 -20.87
C HIS A 365 -6.33 2.41 -21.82
N PHE A 366 -7.18 3.26 -21.29
CA PHE A 366 -8.10 4.09 -22.03
C PHE A 366 -7.75 5.57 -21.87
N ILE A 367 -7.39 6.23 -22.96
CA ILE A 367 -7.11 7.67 -22.97
C ILE A 367 -8.12 8.33 -23.91
N SER A 368 -8.93 9.22 -23.34
CA SER A 368 -9.95 9.96 -24.10
C SER A 368 -9.32 10.94 -25.09
N LYS A 369 -10.07 11.35 -26.07
CA LYS A 369 -9.63 12.28 -27.13
C LYS A 369 -9.11 13.64 -26.61
N LYS A 370 -9.37 13.95 -25.33
CA LYS A 370 -8.88 15.17 -24.68
C LYS A 370 -7.36 15.17 -24.48
N TYR A 371 -6.74 13.97 -24.43
CA TYR A 371 -5.34 13.80 -24.13
C TYR A 371 -4.62 13.04 -25.22
N GLN A 372 -3.33 13.33 -25.38
CA GLN A 372 -2.39 12.51 -26.13
C GLN A 372 -1.47 11.83 -25.14
N ALA A 373 -1.43 10.51 -25.16
CA ALA A 373 -0.62 9.73 -24.24
C ALA A 373 0.63 9.16 -24.90
N CYS A 374 1.61 8.91 -24.07
CA CYS A 374 2.85 8.23 -24.43
C CYS A 374 2.99 6.95 -23.60
N VAL A 375 3.26 5.82 -24.23
CA VAL A 375 3.36 4.57 -23.46
C VAL A 375 4.56 4.59 -22.52
N PHE A 376 5.73 5.11 -23.00
CA PHE A 376 6.96 5.23 -22.21
C PHE A 376 7.42 6.70 -22.14
N PRO A 377 6.87 7.48 -21.22
CA PRO A 377 6.91 8.96 -21.31
C PRO A 377 8.22 9.63 -20.95
N ASN A 378 9.10 9.02 -20.23
CA ASN A 378 10.22 9.72 -19.60
C ASN A 378 11.57 9.54 -20.28
N GLY A 379 11.61 9.00 -21.49
CA GLY A 379 12.85 8.80 -22.21
C GLY A 379 13.81 7.77 -21.58
N ARG A 380 13.33 6.92 -20.67
CA ARG A 380 14.07 5.78 -20.15
C ARG A 380 13.63 4.51 -20.85
N THR A 381 14.60 3.74 -21.26
CA THR A 381 14.37 2.53 -22.05
C THR A 381 13.78 1.42 -21.19
N PRO A 382 12.57 0.90 -21.49
CA PRO A 382 12.08 -0.30 -20.84
C PRO A 382 12.98 -1.50 -21.17
N ILE A 383 13.22 -2.37 -20.20
CA ILE A 383 14.05 -3.59 -20.35
C ILE A 383 13.35 -4.80 -19.74
N ASN A 384 13.72 -6.00 -20.19
CA ASN A 384 13.35 -7.30 -19.58
C ASN A 384 11.87 -7.41 -19.22
N SER A 385 11.00 -6.92 -20.12
CA SER A 385 9.57 -6.81 -19.89
C SER A 385 8.78 -7.49 -20.99
N LEU A 386 7.79 -8.30 -20.60
CA LEU A 386 6.87 -8.96 -21.51
C LEU A 386 5.48 -8.33 -21.38
N PHE A 387 4.95 -7.82 -22.50
CA PHE A 387 3.62 -7.23 -22.60
C PHE A 387 2.69 -8.17 -23.38
N GLU A 388 1.66 -8.72 -22.72
CA GLU A 388 0.73 -9.66 -23.35
C GLU A 388 -0.74 -9.30 -23.09
N ASN A 389 -1.61 -9.50 -24.06
CA ASN A 389 -3.06 -9.33 -23.92
C ASN A 389 -3.51 -7.96 -23.40
N ASN A 390 -2.69 -6.91 -23.47
CA ASN A 390 -3.08 -5.59 -23.02
C ASN A 390 -3.92 -4.86 -24.09
N VAL A 391 -4.72 -3.91 -23.66
CA VAL A 391 -5.45 -2.98 -24.52
C VAL A 391 -4.88 -1.58 -24.35
N PHE A 392 -4.33 -1.03 -25.43
CA PHE A 392 -3.93 0.37 -25.56
C PHE A 392 -4.96 1.09 -26.42
N TYR A 393 -5.86 1.85 -25.81
CA TYR A 393 -6.97 2.53 -26.48
C TYR A 393 -6.84 4.04 -26.29
N PHE A 394 -6.32 4.74 -27.31
CA PHE A 394 -6.03 6.16 -27.28
C PHE A 394 -6.89 6.91 -28.30
N GLU A 395 -8.01 7.49 -27.88
CA GLU A 395 -8.95 8.16 -28.79
C GLU A 395 -8.35 9.40 -29.47
N GLY A 396 -7.47 10.11 -28.76
CA GLY A 396 -6.76 11.30 -29.27
C GLY A 396 -5.43 10.98 -29.96
N GLY A 397 -5.13 9.70 -30.14
CA GLY A 397 -3.83 9.25 -30.62
C GLY A 397 -2.80 9.10 -29.51
N GLY A 398 -1.74 8.36 -29.80
CA GLY A 398 -0.67 8.11 -28.84
C GLY A 398 0.66 7.79 -29.51
N THR A 399 1.72 7.79 -28.70
CA THR A 399 3.08 7.47 -29.13
C THR A 399 3.73 6.47 -28.18
N TRP A 400 4.76 5.79 -28.66
CA TRP A 400 5.57 4.91 -27.81
C TRP A 400 6.56 5.66 -26.94
N GLY A 401 6.85 6.92 -27.26
CA GLY A 401 7.88 7.72 -26.61
C GLY A 401 9.07 7.95 -27.54
N LYS A 402 10.06 8.66 -27.02
CA LYS A 402 11.27 9.00 -27.79
C LYS A 402 12.31 7.88 -27.78
N GLU A 403 12.27 7.04 -26.79
CA GLU A 403 13.26 5.99 -26.61
C GLU A 403 12.85 4.69 -27.29
N LYS A 404 13.82 4.00 -27.85
CA LYS A 404 13.65 2.64 -28.31
C LYS A 404 13.52 1.70 -27.13
N THR A 405 12.78 0.61 -27.28
CA THR A 405 12.78 -0.46 -26.27
C THR A 405 14.15 -1.10 -26.17
N GLY A 406 14.59 -1.36 -24.95
CA GLY A 406 15.87 -2.00 -24.67
C GLY A 406 15.83 -3.53 -24.80
N PRO A 407 16.90 -4.19 -24.39
CA PRO A 407 17.01 -5.64 -24.49
C PRO A 407 15.93 -6.33 -23.61
N GLY A 408 15.47 -7.49 -24.08
CA GLY A 408 14.50 -8.32 -23.35
C GLY A 408 13.05 -7.79 -23.33
N VAL A 409 12.73 -6.74 -24.08
CA VAL A 409 11.35 -6.25 -24.19
C VAL A 409 10.64 -6.94 -25.34
N LYS A 410 9.51 -7.56 -25.05
CA LYS A 410 8.69 -8.29 -26.02
C LYS A 410 7.22 -7.90 -25.87
N PHE A 411 6.52 -7.86 -27.01
CA PHE A 411 5.07 -7.65 -27.06
C PHE A 411 4.43 -8.83 -27.77
N HIS A 412 3.32 -9.33 -27.25
CA HIS A 412 2.54 -10.40 -27.86
C HIS A 412 1.05 -10.17 -27.66
N ASN A 413 0.29 -10.29 -28.73
CA ASN A 413 -1.16 -10.39 -28.64
C ASN A 413 -1.84 -9.21 -27.94
N ASN A 414 -1.28 -7.99 -28.07
CA ASN A 414 -1.90 -6.78 -27.53
C ASN A 414 -2.86 -6.17 -28.56
N LYS A 415 -3.79 -5.35 -28.09
CA LYS A 415 -4.70 -4.57 -28.92
C LYS A 415 -4.36 -3.10 -28.89
N TYR A 416 -4.29 -2.51 -30.07
CA TYR A 416 -3.94 -1.12 -30.28
C TYR A 416 -5.08 -0.37 -30.98
N VAL A 417 -5.44 0.80 -30.45
CA VAL A 417 -6.40 1.74 -31.03
C VAL A 417 -5.84 3.15 -30.86
N GLY A 418 -5.71 3.89 -31.94
CA GLY A 418 -5.14 5.25 -31.93
C GLY A 418 -3.61 5.29 -31.75
N ILE A 419 -2.95 4.16 -31.75
CA ILE A 419 -1.49 4.03 -31.75
C ILE A 419 -1.09 2.88 -32.67
N THR A 420 0.03 3.01 -33.37
CA THR A 420 0.59 1.93 -34.18
C THR A 420 1.03 0.76 -33.30
N PRO A 421 0.78 -0.49 -33.67
CA PRO A 421 1.30 -1.64 -32.98
C PRO A 421 2.81 -1.53 -32.74
N HIS A 422 3.27 -1.99 -31.57
CA HIS A 422 4.71 -1.99 -31.30
C HIS A 422 5.43 -2.91 -32.30
N PRO A 423 6.58 -2.52 -32.87
CA PRO A 423 7.25 -3.32 -33.91
C PRO A 423 7.64 -4.74 -33.48
N SER A 424 7.82 -4.98 -32.18
CA SER A 424 8.11 -6.30 -31.63
C SER A 424 6.86 -7.14 -31.31
N ASP A 425 5.64 -6.61 -31.50
CA ASP A 425 4.43 -7.42 -31.29
C ASP A 425 4.22 -8.33 -32.52
N SER A 426 4.52 -9.60 -32.33
CA SER A 426 4.45 -10.59 -33.39
C SER A 426 3.03 -11.01 -33.78
N SER A 427 2.03 -10.64 -32.96
CA SER A 427 0.65 -11.09 -33.15
C SER A 427 -0.37 -10.06 -32.59
N PRO A 428 -0.33 -8.80 -33.07
CA PRO A 428 -1.28 -7.79 -32.58
C PRO A 428 -2.71 -8.22 -32.93
N VAL A 429 -3.63 -8.02 -31.96
CA VAL A 429 -5.04 -8.38 -32.19
C VAL A 429 -5.67 -7.40 -33.17
N GLU A 430 -6.12 -7.92 -34.28
CA GLU A 430 -6.77 -7.13 -35.35
C GLU A 430 -8.27 -6.91 -35.06
N GLY A 431 -8.93 -6.17 -35.96
CA GLY A 431 -10.35 -5.90 -35.91
C GLY A 431 -10.75 -4.77 -34.93
N ARG A 432 -12.02 -4.48 -34.87
CA ARG A 432 -12.56 -3.36 -34.08
C ARG A 432 -12.79 -3.74 -32.64
N LEU A 433 -12.11 -3.07 -31.69
CA LEU A 433 -12.41 -3.15 -30.28
C LEU A 433 -13.63 -2.28 -29.94
N ARG A 434 -14.53 -2.78 -29.12
CA ARG A 434 -15.73 -2.07 -28.67
C ARG A 434 -15.96 -2.29 -27.19
N PHE A 435 -15.98 -1.21 -26.43
CA PHE A 435 -16.41 -1.20 -25.04
C PHE A 435 -17.93 -0.96 -24.92
N SER A 436 -18.49 -1.27 -23.77
CA SER A 436 -19.93 -1.08 -23.49
C SER A 436 -20.33 0.39 -23.46
N SER A 437 -19.64 1.20 -22.67
CA SER A 437 -19.86 2.64 -22.52
C SER A 437 -18.64 3.27 -21.84
N PRO A 438 -17.51 3.39 -22.54
CA PRO A 438 -16.25 3.91 -21.96
C PRO A 438 -16.30 5.44 -21.76
N GLY A 439 -15.23 5.99 -21.18
CA GLY A 439 -14.99 7.43 -21.06
C GLY A 439 -15.45 8.08 -19.77
N LYS A 440 -16.12 7.35 -18.89
CA LYS A 440 -16.41 7.83 -17.52
C LYS A 440 -15.24 7.55 -16.58
N THR A 441 -14.91 8.54 -15.76
CA THR A 441 -13.90 8.45 -14.69
C THR A 441 -14.55 8.72 -13.34
N PRO A 442 -15.40 7.83 -12.82
CA PRO A 442 -15.98 8.00 -11.50
C PRO A 442 -14.87 7.98 -10.44
N GLN A 443 -15.07 8.72 -9.35
CA GLN A 443 -14.15 8.84 -8.22
C GLN A 443 -14.81 8.25 -6.97
N ASP A 444 -14.00 7.82 -6.03
CA ASP A 444 -14.44 7.24 -4.74
C ASP A 444 -15.41 6.09 -4.93
N ILE A 445 -15.07 5.21 -5.87
CA ILE A 445 -15.93 4.09 -6.25
C ILE A 445 -16.04 3.04 -5.15
N ASP A 446 -17.08 2.24 -5.20
CA ASP A 446 -17.15 1.03 -4.37
C ASP A 446 -16.17 -0.04 -4.86
N LEU A 447 -14.99 -0.07 -4.25
CA LEU A 447 -13.90 -0.99 -4.59
C LEU A 447 -14.22 -2.48 -4.34
N ARG A 448 -15.33 -2.77 -3.68
CA ARG A 448 -15.81 -4.15 -3.52
C ARG A 448 -16.61 -4.62 -4.73
N SER A 449 -17.39 -3.75 -5.33
CA SER A 449 -18.26 -4.08 -6.47
C SER A 449 -17.74 -3.59 -7.82
N MET A 450 -17.05 -2.45 -7.85
CA MET A 450 -16.51 -1.78 -9.05
C MET A 450 -17.54 -1.61 -10.19
N LYS A 451 -18.83 -1.53 -9.85
CA LYS A 451 -19.94 -1.49 -10.81
C LYS A 451 -19.90 -0.28 -11.73
N GLU A 452 -19.38 0.84 -11.22
CA GLU A 452 -19.25 2.09 -11.95
C GLU A 452 -18.32 1.97 -13.17
N LEU A 453 -17.46 0.96 -13.19
CA LEU A 453 -16.44 0.74 -14.21
C LEU A 453 -16.86 -0.29 -15.29
N LEU A 454 -18.01 -0.92 -15.17
CA LEU A 454 -18.49 -1.91 -16.14
C LEU A 454 -18.69 -1.37 -17.56
N GLY A 455 -18.63 -0.04 -17.75
CA GLY A 455 -18.59 0.60 -19.05
C GLY A 455 -17.39 0.18 -19.91
N TYR A 456 -16.31 -0.27 -19.29
CA TYR A 456 -15.09 -0.76 -19.97
C TYR A 456 -15.12 -2.26 -20.29
N GLN A 457 -16.21 -2.97 -20.04
CA GLN A 457 -16.39 -4.33 -20.53
C GLN A 457 -16.51 -4.38 -22.05
N LEU A 458 -16.01 -5.46 -22.64
CA LEU A 458 -16.09 -5.69 -24.09
C LEU A 458 -17.54 -5.97 -24.51
N ARG A 459 -18.01 -5.29 -25.55
CA ARG A 459 -19.33 -5.58 -26.18
C ARG A 459 -19.26 -6.83 -27.05
N LYS A 460 -20.38 -7.47 -27.24
CA LYS A 460 -20.54 -8.55 -28.22
C LYS A 460 -19.90 -8.17 -29.56
N LYS A 461 -19.20 -9.11 -30.20
CA LYS A 461 -18.47 -8.93 -31.46
C LYS A 461 -17.29 -7.94 -31.38
N SER A 462 -16.79 -7.62 -30.18
CA SER A 462 -15.52 -6.92 -29.99
C SER A 462 -14.36 -7.85 -30.31
N ALA A 463 -13.37 -7.37 -31.05
CA ALA A 463 -12.17 -8.13 -31.40
C ALA A 463 -11.36 -8.66 -30.21
N GLY A 464 -11.58 -8.11 -29.02
CA GLY A 464 -10.90 -8.57 -27.80
C GLY A 464 -11.51 -9.78 -27.11
N ILE A 465 -12.73 -10.21 -27.57
CA ILE A 465 -13.41 -11.37 -26.97
C ILE A 465 -12.74 -12.65 -27.44
N GLU A 466 -12.38 -13.52 -26.48
CA GLU A 466 -11.72 -14.81 -26.71
C GLU A 466 -10.43 -14.72 -27.55
N ALA A 467 -9.86 -13.52 -27.64
CA ALA A 467 -8.67 -13.25 -28.45
C ALA A 467 -7.38 -13.27 -27.61
N GLY A 468 -7.49 -13.49 -26.32
CA GLY A 468 -6.35 -13.52 -25.41
C GLY A 468 -5.55 -14.81 -25.54
N LYS A 469 -4.25 -14.69 -25.37
CA LYS A 469 -3.34 -15.81 -25.22
C LYS A 469 -3.45 -16.35 -23.79
N LYS A 470 -3.42 -17.66 -23.63
CA LYS A 470 -3.42 -18.30 -22.31
C LYS A 470 -2.13 -17.97 -21.57
N ILE A 471 -2.25 -17.42 -20.36
CA ILE A 471 -1.13 -17.13 -19.48
C ILE A 471 -1.21 -18.07 -18.27
N LYS A 472 -0.12 -18.78 -18.01
CA LYS A 472 0.01 -19.63 -16.85
C LYS A 472 0.00 -18.76 -15.60
N ASP A 473 -0.68 -19.20 -14.54
CA ASP A 473 -0.76 -18.51 -13.25
C ASP A 473 -1.31 -17.08 -13.34
N SER A 474 -2.27 -16.86 -14.25
CA SER A 474 -2.86 -15.56 -14.56
C SER A 474 -3.64 -14.91 -13.37
N GLY A 475 -3.69 -15.52 -12.20
CA GLY A 475 -4.46 -15.05 -11.05
C GLY A 475 -5.93 -15.48 -11.06
N GLY A 476 -6.42 -16.04 -12.16
CA GLY A 476 -7.71 -16.69 -12.28
C GLY A 476 -8.94 -15.79 -12.29
N LEU A 477 -8.79 -14.47 -12.06
CA LEU A 477 -9.89 -13.50 -12.05
C LEU A 477 -9.62 -12.33 -13.01
N THR A 478 -10.71 -11.76 -13.52
CA THR A 478 -10.70 -10.47 -14.22
C THR A 478 -10.78 -9.32 -13.18
N PHE A 479 -10.65 -8.09 -13.66
CA PHE A 479 -10.82 -6.89 -12.83
C PHE A 479 -12.15 -6.89 -12.05
N GLU A 480 -13.25 -7.28 -12.69
CA GLU A 480 -14.58 -7.38 -12.07
C GLU A 480 -14.82 -8.70 -11.32
N LYS A 481 -13.75 -9.41 -10.93
CA LYS A 481 -13.77 -10.65 -10.13
C LYS A 481 -14.48 -11.84 -10.78
N LYS A 482 -14.60 -11.85 -12.11
CA LYS A 482 -15.10 -13.02 -12.84
C LYS A 482 -13.96 -13.99 -13.12
N LYS A 483 -14.25 -15.28 -13.20
CA LYS A 483 -13.25 -16.29 -13.56
C LYS A 483 -12.74 -16.07 -14.99
N VAL A 484 -11.43 -16.09 -15.15
CA VAL A 484 -10.77 -16.03 -16.45
C VAL A 484 -10.95 -17.38 -17.15
N SER A 485 -11.32 -17.36 -18.44
CA SER A 485 -11.34 -18.57 -19.25
C SER A 485 -9.94 -19.18 -19.35
N LEU A 486 -9.81 -20.45 -19.06
CA LEU A 486 -8.54 -21.17 -19.16
C LEU A 486 -8.16 -21.56 -20.60
N THR A 487 -9.11 -21.51 -21.54
CA THR A 487 -8.91 -21.91 -22.93
C THR A 487 -8.95 -20.74 -23.91
N LYS A 488 -9.89 -19.81 -23.70
CA LYS A 488 -10.13 -18.64 -24.56
C LYS A 488 -10.30 -17.38 -23.72
N PRO A 489 -9.24 -16.86 -23.10
CA PRO A 489 -9.35 -15.63 -22.31
C PRO A 489 -9.66 -14.43 -23.22
N HIS A 490 -10.24 -13.40 -22.64
CA HIS A 490 -10.33 -12.11 -23.30
C HIS A 490 -9.00 -11.34 -23.14
N ILE A 491 -8.77 -10.35 -23.98
CA ILE A 491 -7.71 -9.37 -23.76
C ILE A 491 -8.22 -8.22 -22.89
N GLY A 492 -7.30 -7.50 -22.25
CA GLY A 492 -7.62 -6.39 -21.34
C GLY A 492 -8.06 -6.83 -19.95
N ALA A 493 -8.42 -5.85 -19.12
CA ALA A 493 -8.68 -6.06 -17.70
C ALA A 493 -10.04 -6.66 -17.38
N LEU A 494 -11.07 -6.27 -18.15
CA LEU A 494 -12.45 -6.69 -17.95
C LEU A 494 -12.88 -7.72 -18.98
N GLY A 495 -13.83 -8.56 -18.57
CA GLY A 495 -14.47 -9.52 -19.46
C GLY A 495 -15.47 -8.91 -20.43
N SER A 496 -16.31 -9.76 -21.03
CA SER A 496 -17.41 -9.32 -21.90
C SER A 496 -18.72 -9.14 -21.12
N LYS A 497 -19.55 -8.23 -21.68
CA LYS A 497 -20.92 -8.03 -21.23
C LYS A 497 -21.85 -9.14 -21.74
#